data_12eb693ca07bd936e689e96535c0f106
#
_entry.id   12eb693ca07bd936e689e96535c0f106
#
_cell.length_a   1.000
_cell.length_b   1.000
_cell.length_c   1.000
_cell.angle_alpha   90.00
_cell.angle_beta   90.00
_cell.angle_gamma   90.00
#
_symmetry.space_group_name_H-M   'P 1'
#
loop_
_entity.id
_entity.type
_entity.pdbx_description
1 polymer ?
#
loop_
_entity_poly.entity_id
_entity_poly.type
_entity_poly.pdbx_seq_one_letter_code
_entity_poly.pdbx_strand_id
1 'polypeptide(L)'
;LIIDDPDEFDSLYRSPQEHMHGTAMASLILHGDLNNPEEGSLFRPLYVRPVMAPEREQRSGPRQEQIPSFVLPTDLVHRAVLRMKKGDAENEPTAPEVVIINFSIGDRARAFDVQMSPLARMLDWLAVTYNVLFVVSAGNNDQKVFLEGIREKEFAGLTPVQKEEHSLRAIEKMRPVRRLYSPAESVNALTVGAVHADGYRDALAPNQIDLFVTPGLFSPLNPITFGKNRSVKPEILMPGGRQTFLNKTFEVMKEITLDLNRSNRLGPGMKVALPSPNPGELSGYGYTSGTSNAAALATRRLAMLYETVRDMKEFSDNGALSKAPEAVILKALILHGAEQ
;
A
#
# COMPACT_ATOMS: atom_id res chain seq x y z
N LEU A 1 0.96 -12.14 16.57
CA LEU A 1 0.60 -10.74 16.43
C LEU A 1 0.74 -10.06 17.79
N ILE A 2 1.49 -8.96 17.85
CA ILE A 2 1.66 -8.13 19.06
C ILE A 2 1.05 -6.76 18.71
N ILE A 3 0.02 -6.34 19.45
CA ILE A 3 -0.64 -5.05 19.25
C ILE A 3 -0.23 -4.14 20.42
N ASP A 4 0.32 -2.97 20.11
CA ASP A 4 0.72 -1.94 21.07
C ASP A 4 -0.03 -0.64 20.74
N ASP A 5 -1.05 -0.31 21.52
CA ASP A 5 -1.94 0.84 21.31
C ASP A 5 -2.00 1.77 22.55
N PRO A 6 -0.88 2.46 22.91
CA PRO A 6 -0.87 3.37 24.03
C PRO A 6 -1.68 4.67 23.79
N ASP A 7 -2.09 4.95 22.56
CA ASP A 7 -2.96 6.09 22.25
C ASP A 7 -4.46 5.73 22.28
N GLU A 8 -4.77 4.47 22.60
CA GLU A 8 -6.15 3.95 22.73
C GLU A 8 -7.01 4.17 21.45
N PHE A 9 -6.40 4.10 20.28
CA PHE A 9 -7.12 4.29 19.01
C PHE A 9 -8.16 3.21 18.76
N ASP A 10 -7.98 2.03 19.34
CA ASP A 10 -8.97 0.94 19.29
C ASP A 10 -10.33 1.39 19.87
N SER A 11 -10.33 2.23 20.90
CA SER A 11 -11.54 2.76 21.52
C SER A 11 -12.39 3.67 20.59
N LEU A 12 -11.81 4.16 19.51
CA LEU A 12 -12.49 5.00 18.51
C LEU A 12 -13.29 4.20 17.48
N TYR A 13 -13.07 2.89 17.42
CA TYR A 13 -13.83 1.98 16.57
C TYR A 13 -15.14 1.59 17.26
N ARG A 14 -16.23 1.59 16.53
CA ARG A 14 -17.56 1.20 17.03
C ARG A 14 -17.74 -0.30 17.09
N SER A 15 -17.02 -1.00 16.24
CA SER A 15 -17.07 -2.44 16.16
C SER A 15 -15.78 -3.02 15.53
N PRO A 16 -15.45 -4.29 15.82
CA PRO A 16 -14.31 -4.97 15.19
C PRO A 16 -14.36 -4.97 13.66
N GLN A 17 -15.56 -4.86 13.07
CA GLN A 17 -15.76 -4.85 11.61
C GLN A 17 -15.19 -3.60 10.92
N GLU A 18 -14.84 -2.57 11.65
CA GLU A 18 -14.23 -1.35 11.11
C GLU A 18 -12.69 -1.45 10.95
N HIS A 19 -12.03 -2.45 11.54
CA HIS A 19 -10.57 -2.68 11.43
C HIS A 19 -10.20 -3.29 10.07
N MET A 20 -10.41 -2.55 8.98
CA MET A 20 -10.31 -3.08 7.62
C MET A 20 -8.89 -3.04 7.09
N HIS A 21 -8.30 -1.84 7.06
CA HIS A 21 -7.03 -1.62 6.36
C HIS A 21 -5.86 -2.33 7.04
N GLY A 22 -5.71 -2.17 8.36
CA GLY A 22 -4.64 -2.82 9.12
C GLY A 22 -4.71 -4.34 9.03
N THR A 23 -5.91 -4.91 9.13
CA THR A 23 -6.14 -6.37 9.00
C THR A 23 -5.75 -6.87 7.60
N ALA A 24 -6.15 -6.15 6.54
CA ALA A 24 -5.78 -6.50 5.17
C ALA A 24 -4.25 -6.46 4.96
N MET A 25 -3.58 -5.43 5.47
CA MET A 25 -2.12 -5.32 5.36
C MET A 25 -1.40 -6.42 6.14
N ALA A 26 -1.83 -6.71 7.37
CA ALA A 26 -1.30 -7.82 8.15
C ALA A 26 -1.50 -9.17 7.44
N SER A 27 -2.67 -9.38 6.83
CA SER A 27 -2.94 -10.58 6.01
C SER A 27 -1.95 -10.74 4.86
N LEU A 28 -1.70 -9.68 4.08
CA LEU A 28 -0.76 -9.72 2.96
C LEU A 28 0.69 -9.92 3.41
N ILE A 29 1.10 -9.29 4.51
CA ILE A 29 2.45 -9.46 5.06
C ILE A 29 2.66 -10.90 5.52
N LEU A 30 1.71 -11.48 6.25
CA LEU A 30 1.86 -12.81 6.83
C LEU A 30 1.61 -13.94 5.84
N HIS A 31 0.63 -13.78 4.93
CA HIS A 31 0.11 -14.87 4.11
C HIS A 31 0.22 -14.65 2.60
N GLY A 32 0.54 -13.43 2.15
CA GLY A 32 0.46 -13.09 0.73
C GLY A 32 -0.98 -12.95 0.24
N ASP A 33 -1.17 -13.09 -1.06
CA ASP A 33 -2.51 -13.11 -1.67
C ASP A 33 -3.19 -14.46 -1.39
N LEU A 34 -4.27 -14.45 -0.61
CA LEU A 34 -5.02 -15.67 -0.26
C LEU A 34 -5.68 -16.38 -1.46
N ASN A 35 -5.65 -15.79 -2.66
CA ASN A 35 -5.94 -16.50 -3.90
C ASN A 35 -4.80 -17.48 -4.30
N ASN A 36 -3.59 -17.31 -3.74
CA ASN A 36 -2.41 -18.13 -4.00
C ASN A 36 -1.92 -18.80 -2.70
N PRO A 37 -2.62 -19.80 -2.18
CA PRO A 37 -2.33 -20.38 -0.86
C PRO A 37 -0.97 -21.12 -0.78
N GLU A 38 -0.35 -21.38 -1.91
CA GLU A 38 0.95 -22.08 -1.98
C GLU A 38 2.14 -21.22 -1.50
N GLU A 39 1.96 -19.91 -1.35
CA GLU A 39 3.03 -19.02 -0.89
C GLU A 39 3.46 -19.25 0.58
N GLY A 40 2.70 -20.03 1.35
CA GLY A 40 2.96 -20.29 2.76
C GLY A 40 2.83 -19.04 3.65
N SER A 41 2.88 -19.22 4.96
CA SER A 41 2.78 -18.13 5.93
C SER A 41 4.15 -17.79 6.51
N LEU A 42 4.37 -16.50 6.84
CA LEU A 42 5.51 -16.09 7.65
C LEU A 42 5.26 -16.48 9.12
N PHE A 43 6.26 -17.05 9.78
CA PHE A 43 6.17 -17.49 11.17
C PHE A 43 6.69 -16.44 12.17
N ARG A 44 7.29 -15.35 11.70
CA ARG A 44 7.77 -14.30 12.59
C ARG A 44 6.62 -13.48 13.17
N PRO A 45 6.77 -13.04 14.43
CA PRO A 45 5.79 -12.13 15.03
C PRO A 45 5.68 -10.84 14.23
N LEU A 46 4.47 -10.37 14.04
CA LEU A 46 4.19 -9.05 13.50
C LEU A 46 3.82 -8.10 14.66
N TYR A 47 4.59 -7.03 14.80
CA TYR A 47 4.28 -5.94 15.71
C TYR A 47 3.37 -4.93 15.00
N VAL A 48 2.25 -4.63 15.60
CA VAL A 48 1.24 -3.71 15.06
C VAL A 48 1.09 -2.52 15.99
N ARG A 49 1.29 -1.34 15.43
CA ARG A 49 1.09 -0.07 16.10
C ARG A 49 -0.05 0.67 15.40
N PRO A 50 -1.23 0.76 16.01
CA PRO A 50 -2.32 1.56 15.49
C PRO A 50 -1.92 3.03 15.39
N VAL A 51 -2.11 3.63 14.21
CA VAL A 51 -1.85 5.06 13.95
C VAL A 51 -3.01 5.71 13.19
N MET A 52 -4.04 4.94 12.88
CA MET A 52 -5.26 5.40 12.24
C MET A 52 -6.48 5.08 13.09
N ALA A 53 -7.53 5.82 12.90
CA ALA A 53 -8.85 5.58 13.47
C ALA A 53 -9.93 6.00 12.48
N PRO A 54 -11.16 5.48 12.61
CA PRO A 54 -12.29 5.87 11.76
C PRO A 54 -12.64 7.34 11.94
N GLU A 55 -13.03 8.02 10.87
CA GLU A 55 -13.58 9.38 10.95
C GLU A 55 -14.75 9.45 11.94
N ARG A 56 -14.78 10.54 12.73
CA ARG A 56 -15.82 10.71 13.75
C ARG A 56 -17.22 10.81 13.16
N GLU A 57 -17.35 11.46 12.01
CA GLU A 57 -18.65 11.69 11.37
C GLU A 57 -18.58 11.40 9.87
N GLN A 58 -19.26 10.35 9.47
CA GLN A 58 -19.58 10.12 8.06
C GLN A 58 -21.09 10.01 7.92
N ARG A 59 -21.66 10.82 7.02
CA ARG A 59 -23.13 10.91 6.84
C ARG A 59 -23.73 9.66 6.20
N SER A 60 -22.93 8.87 5.49
CA SER A 60 -23.38 7.60 4.88
C SER A 60 -22.18 6.70 4.55
N GLY A 61 -22.38 5.39 4.67
CA GLY A 61 -21.36 4.36 4.37
C GLY A 61 -20.40 4.05 5.54
N PRO A 62 -19.48 3.11 5.35
CA PRO A 62 -18.47 2.77 6.35
C PRO A 62 -17.51 3.94 6.56
N ARG A 63 -17.17 4.19 7.82
CA ARG A 63 -16.22 5.24 8.20
C ARG A 63 -14.83 4.93 7.64
N GLN A 64 -14.19 5.91 7.06
CA GLN A 64 -12.84 5.76 6.53
C GLN A 64 -11.80 5.91 7.65
N GLU A 65 -10.81 5.01 7.65
CA GLU A 65 -9.67 5.09 8.56
C GLU A 65 -8.70 6.17 8.07
N GLN A 66 -8.29 7.03 9.00
CA GLN A 66 -7.30 8.09 8.78
C GLN A 66 -6.52 8.39 10.05
N ILE A 67 -5.41 9.08 9.94
CA ILE A 67 -4.75 9.64 11.13
C ILE A 67 -5.69 10.67 11.76
N PRO A 68 -6.02 10.55 13.07
CA PRO A 68 -6.96 11.47 13.71
C PRO A 68 -6.52 12.93 13.57
N SER A 69 -7.45 13.83 13.26
CA SER A 69 -7.17 15.24 13.00
C SER A 69 -6.65 16.01 14.23
N PHE A 70 -6.81 15.46 15.42
CA PHE A 70 -6.29 16.02 16.67
C PHE A 70 -4.86 15.60 17.01
N VAL A 71 -4.22 14.80 16.14
CA VAL A 71 -2.83 14.34 16.30
C VAL A 71 -1.98 14.81 15.13
N LEU A 72 -0.78 15.30 15.39
CA LEU A 72 0.18 15.59 14.35
C LEU A 72 0.81 14.29 13.83
N PRO A 73 0.72 13.97 12.53
CA PRO A 73 1.28 12.73 11.98
C PRO A 73 2.75 12.53 12.29
N THR A 74 3.54 13.60 12.28
CA THR A 74 4.96 13.57 12.61
C THR A 74 5.19 13.19 14.08
N ASP A 75 4.45 13.76 15.01
CA ASP A 75 4.58 13.44 16.42
C ASP A 75 4.17 11.98 16.70
N LEU A 76 3.04 11.56 16.13
CA LEU A 76 2.54 10.20 16.30
C LEU A 76 3.55 9.15 15.83
N VAL A 77 4.08 9.31 14.60
CA VAL A 77 5.05 8.36 14.03
C VAL A 77 6.37 8.39 14.79
N HIS A 78 6.83 9.58 15.21
CA HIS A 78 8.03 9.70 16.06
C HIS A 78 7.87 8.94 17.37
N ARG A 79 6.80 9.20 18.11
CA ARG A 79 6.52 8.50 19.39
C ARG A 79 6.39 6.99 19.22
N ALA A 80 5.74 6.55 18.14
CA ALA A 80 5.61 5.13 17.83
C ALA A 80 6.98 4.45 17.63
N VAL A 81 7.86 5.05 16.85
CA VAL A 81 9.22 4.49 16.62
C VAL A 81 10.09 4.60 17.87
N LEU A 82 9.99 5.70 18.61
CA LEU A 82 10.75 5.90 19.85
C LEU A 82 10.38 4.81 20.88
N ARG A 83 9.08 4.61 21.13
CA ARG A 83 8.58 3.57 22.03
C ARG A 83 9.01 2.16 21.59
N MET A 84 8.92 1.89 20.32
CA MET A 84 9.34 0.60 19.76
C MET A 84 10.84 0.33 19.98
N LYS A 85 11.69 1.33 19.78
CA LYS A 85 13.15 1.19 19.73
C LYS A 85 13.89 1.50 21.03
N LYS A 86 13.36 2.42 21.85
CA LYS A 86 14.00 2.89 23.07
C LYS A 86 13.14 2.76 24.31
N GLY A 87 11.83 2.55 24.14
CA GLY A 87 10.89 2.68 25.24
C GLY A 87 10.69 4.15 25.64
N ASP A 88 10.24 4.36 26.85
CA ASP A 88 10.06 5.67 27.48
C ASP A 88 10.62 5.64 28.90
N ALA A 89 10.40 6.71 29.69
CA ALA A 89 10.95 6.81 31.05
C ALA A 89 10.48 5.70 32.01
N GLU A 90 9.36 5.06 31.70
CA GLU A 90 8.70 4.06 32.56
C GLU A 90 8.65 2.66 31.91
N ASN A 91 8.88 2.56 30.61
CA ASN A 91 8.71 1.32 29.85
C ASN A 91 9.92 0.97 29.01
N GLU A 92 10.31 -0.28 29.03
CA GLU A 92 11.32 -0.85 28.15
C GLU A 92 10.88 -0.80 26.66
N PRO A 93 11.80 -0.90 25.70
CA PRO A 93 11.48 -0.96 24.28
C PRO A 93 10.50 -2.08 23.94
N THR A 94 9.41 -1.77 23.27
CA THR A 94 8.35 -2.76 22.97
C THR A 94 8.70 -3.72 21.85
N ALA A 95 9.56 -3.32 20.89
CA ALA A 95 9.98 -4.14 19.76
C ALA A 95 11.34 -3.67 19.19
N PRO A 96 12.44 -3.73 19.95
CA PRO A 96 13.76 -3.20 19.54
C PRO A 96 14.33 -3.88 18.30
N GLU A 97 13.97 -5.14 18.06
CA GLU A 97 14.47 -5.96 16.94
C GLU A 97 13.79 -5.66 15.59
N VAL A 98 12.78 -4.80 15.54
CA VAL A 98 12.11 -4.45 14.30
C VAL A 98 13.06 -3.66 13.41
N VAL A 99 13.30 -4.15 12.19
CA VAL A 99 14.10 -3.49 11.16
C VAL A 99 13.24 -3.00 9.99
N ILE A 100 12.12 -3.65 9.72
CA ILE A 100 11.25 -3.36 8.57
C ILE A 100 9.91 -2.83 9.09
N ILE A 101 9.49 -1.66 8.62
CA ILE A 101 8.24 -1.02 9.00
C ILE A 101 7.38 -0.81 7.75
N ASN A 102 6.25 -1.53 7.65
CA ASN A 102 5.25 -1.24 6.65
C ASN A 102 4.52 0.06 7.00
N PHE A 103 4.54 1.02 6.09
CA PHE A 103 3.88 2.30 6.25
C PHE A 103 2.98 2.57 5.03
N SER A 104 1.86 1.83 4.95
CA SER A 104 0.91 1.89 3.83
C SER A 104 -0.10 3.03 3.99
N ILE A 105 0.39 4.23 4.35
CA ILE A 105 -0.41 5.44 4.59
C ILE A 105 0.09 6.55 3.67
N GLY A 106 -0.84 7.25 3.02
CA GLY A 106 -0.53 8.39 2.17
C GLY A 106 -1.52 9.54 2.36
N ASP A 107 -1.01 10.76 2.50
CA ASP A 107 -1.82 11.96 2.62
C ASP A 107 -2.15 12.54 1.24
N ARG A 108 -3.41 12.39 0.81
CA ARG A 108 -3.92 12.91 -0.46
C ARG A 108 -3.91 14.44 -0.53
N ALA A 109 -4.09 15.11 0.60
CA ALA A 109 -4.06 16.56 0.66
C ALA A 109 -2.63 17.13 0.52
N ARG A 110 -1.63 16.25 0.64
CA ARG A 110 -0.21 16.59 0.49
C ARG A 110 0.45 15.76 -0.60
N ALA A 111 -0.07 15.86 -1.80
CA ALA A 111 0.61 15.32 -2.97
C ALA A 111 1.97 16.00 -3.16
N PHE A 112 3.02 15.20 -3.36
CA PHE A 112 4.39 15.71 -3.52
C PHE A 112 4.49 16.58 -4.78
N ASP A 113 5.05 17.76 -4.61
CA ASP A 113 5.33 18.67 -5.72
C ASP A 113 6.86 18.87 -5.91
N VAL A 114 7.46 19.65 -5.06
CA VAL A 114 8.91 19.96 -5.13
C VAL A 114 9.56 19.79 -3.75
N GLN A 115 8.85 20.17 -2.71
CA GLN A 115 9.35 20.16 -1.34
C GLN A 115 8.92 18.90 -0.60
N MET A 116 9.89 18.25 0.03
CA MET A 116 9.59 17.12 0.91
C MET A 116 8.75 17.57 2.10
N SER A 117 7.73 16.79 2.40
CA SER A 117 6.88 17.00 3.57
C SER A 117 7.68 16.84 4.88
N PRO A 118 7.21 17.43 5.98
CA PRO A 118 7.79 17.18 7.29
C PRO A 118 7.82 15.70 7.66
N LEU A 119 6.76 14.96 7.32
CA LEU A 119 6.68 13.52 7.59
C LEU A 119 7.73 12.73 6.80
N ALA A 120 7.93 13.00 5.51
CA ALA A 120 8.96 12.33 4.71
C ALA A 120 10.37 12.58 5.26
N ARG A 121 10.67 13.83 5.63
CA ARG A 121 11.96 14.17 6.27
C ARG A 121 12.18 13.44 7.59
N MET A 122 11.11 13.29 8.36
CA MET A 122 11.18 12.57 9.62
C MET A 122 11.37 11.07 9.40
N LEU A 123 10.70 10.45 8.43
CA LEU A 123 10.99 9.06 8.07
C LEU A 123 12.44 8.86 7.67
N ASP A 124 13.02 9.81 6.90
CA ASP A 124 14.45 9.77 6.54
C ASP A 124 15.37 9.82 7.76
N TRP A 125 15.04 10.69 8.71
CA TRP A 125 15.82 10.80 9.95
C TRP A 125 15.67 9.55 10.83
N LEU A 126 14.44 9.05 11.02
CA LEU A 126 14.17 7.84 11.80
C LEU A 126 14.86 6.61 11.20
N ALA A 127 14.85 6.48 9.87
CA ALA A 127 15.49 5.38 9.17
C ALA A 127 16.98 5.29 9.49
N VAL A 128 17.67 6.42 9.46
CA VAL A 128 19.12 6.50 9.77
C VAL A 128 19.37 6.32 11.27
N THR A 129 18.59 6.99 12.12
CA THR A 129 18.82 7.02 13.57
C THR A 129 18.61 5.65 14.22
N TYR A 130 17.61 4.89 13.74
CA TYR A 130 17.22 3.62 14.34
C TYR A 130 17.48 2.38 13.48
N ASN A 131 18.18 2.56 12.35
CA ASN A 131 18.46 1.47 11.41
C ASN A 131 17.18 0.71 11.04
N VAL A 132 16.16 1.43 10.58
CA VAL A 132 14.89 0.86 10.14
C VAL A 132 14.60 1.20 8.68
N LEU A 133 14.02 0.27 7.94
CA LEU A 133 13.57 0.46 6.57
C LEU A 133 12.05 0.68 6.57
N PHE A 134 11.61 1.89 6.25
CA PHE A 134 10.21 2.15 5.97
C PHE A 134 9.86 1.70 4.55
N VAL A 135 8.82 0.89 4.44
CA VAL A 135 8.23 0.47 3.17
C VAL A 135 6.94 1.26 2.98
N VAL A 136 6.97 2.22 2.06
CA VAL A 136 5.90 3.21 1.91
C VAL A 136 5.14 2.99 0.60
N SER A 137 3.82 3.03 0.66
CA SER A 137 2.98 2.99 -0.53
C SER A 137 3.08 4.30 -1.32
N ALA A 138 3.15 4.21 -2.66
CA ALA A 138 3.31 5.39 -3.52
C ALA A 138 2.10 6.34 -3.52
N GLY A 139 0.93 5.82 -3.12
CA GLY A 139 -0.35 6.52 -3.11
C GLY A 139 -1.27 6.06 -4.23
N ASN A 140 -2.57 6.10 -3.97
CA ASN A 140 -3.62 5.67 -4.89
C ASN A 140 -4.30 6.88 -5.53
N ASN A 141 -3.95 7.15 -6.78
CA ASN A 141 -4.58 8.19 -7.60
C ASN A 141 -5.90 7.65 -8.16
N ASP A 142 -7.01 8.02 -7.56
CA ASP A 142 -8.34 7.46 -7.81
C ASP A 142 -9.26 8.37 -8.64
N GLN A 143 -8.67 9.22 -9.48
CA GLN A 143 -9.42 10.05 -10.41
C GLN A 143 -10.19 9.18 -11.41
N LYS A 144 -11.37 9.64 -11.79
CA LYS A 144 -12.13 9.04 -12.89
C LYS A 144 -11.33 9.04 -14.18
N VAL A 145 -11.42 7.97 -14.94
CA VAL A 145 -10.81 7.91 -16.27
C VAL A 145 -11.82 8.37 -17.30
N PHE A 146 -11.49 9.44 -17.99
CA PHE A 146 -12.30 10.03 -19.04
C PHE A 146 -11.68 9.73 -20.40
N LEU A 147 -12.40 8.99 -21.25
CA LEU A 147 -11.94 8.60 -22.57
C LEU A 147 -12.44 9.60 -23.61
N GLU A 148 -11.65 10.64 -23.83
CA GLU A 148 -11.95 11.70 -24.80
C GLU A 148 -12.18 11.15 -26.22
N GLY A 149 -13.25 11.60 -26.85
CA GLY A 149 -13.62 11.17 -28.19
C GLY A 149 -14.30 9.79 -28.29
N ILE A 150 -14.44 9.06 -27.19
CA ILE A 150 -15.06 7.74 -27.18
C ILE A 150 -16.44 7.83 -26.50
N ARG A 151 -17.49 7.61 -27.26
CA ARG A 151 -18.85 7.53 -26.73
C ARG A 151 -19.14 6.14 -26.15
N GLU A 152 -20.12 6.05 -25.27
CA GLU A 152 -20.47 4.77 -24.62
C GLU A 152 -20.77 3.64 -25.64
N LYS A 153 -21.51 3.94 -26.70
CA LYS A 153 -21.82 2.97 -27.76
C LYS A 153 -20.59 2.48 -28.49
N GLU A 154 -19.62 3.37 -28.72
CA GLU A 154 -18.36 3.03 -29.38
C GLU A 154 -17.47 2.21 -28.45
N PHE A 155 -17.42 2.54 -27.17
CA PHE A 155 -16.64 1.81 -26.18
C PHE A 155 -17.08 0.33 -26.05
N ALA A 156 -18.37 0.05 -26.16
CA ALA A 156 -18.87 -1.34 -26.14
C ALA A 156 -18.32 -2.18 -27.29
N GLY A 157 -18.06 -1.57 -28.46
CA GLY A 157 -17.49 -2.22 -29.64
C GLY A 157 -15.98 -2.32 -29.66
N LEU A 158 -15.25 -1.66 -28.74
CA LEU A 158 -13.79 -1.72 -28.71
C LEU A 158 -13.30 -3.09 -28.22
N THR A 159 -12.22 -3.56 -28.84
CA THR A 159 -11.48 -4.73 -28.35
C THR A 159 -10.82 -4.44 -27.00
N PRO A 160 -10.50 -5.47 -26.20
CA PRO A 160 -9.79 -5.26 -24.92
C PRO A 160 -8.49 -4.45 -25.05
N VAL A 161 -7.69 -4.71 -26.11
CA VAL A 161 -6.44 -3.98 -26.39
C VAL A 161 -6.72 -2.51 -26.71
N GLN A 162 -7.76 -2.20 -27.47
CA GLN A 162 -8.14 -0.82 -27.75
C GLN A 162 -8.62 -0.08 -26.49
N LYS A 163 -9.38 -0.76 -25.62
CA LYS A 163 -9.78 -0.19 -24.32
C LYS A 163 -8.57 0.14 -23.45
N GLU A 164 -7.59 -0.77 -23.40
CA GLU A 164 -6.32 -0.54 -22.70
C GLU A 164 -5.59 0.67 -23.26
N GLU A 165 -5.39 0.75 -24.57
CA GLU A 165 -4.68 1.85 -25.23
C GLU A 165 -5.33 3.21 -24.94
N HIS A 166 -6.65 3.33 -25.12
CA HIS A 166 -7.37 4.57 -24.82
C HIS A 166 -7.27 4.95 -23.33
N SER A 167 -7.33 3.95 -22.44
CA SER A 167 -7.21 4.17 -21.01
C SER A 167 -5.83 4.64 -20.60
N LEU A 168 -4.77 4.04 -21.15
CA LEU A 168 -3.39 4.47 -20.92
C LEU A 168 -3.15 5.90 -21.38
N ARG A 169 -3.65 6.28 -22.55
CA ARG A 169 -3.58 7.67 -23.05
C ARG A 169 -4.32 8.65 -22.14
N ALA A 170 -5.50 8.26 -21.65
CA ALA A 170 -6.26 9.08 -20.73
C ALA A 170 -5.53 9.27 -19.38
N ILE A 171 -4.94 8.19 -18.86
CA ILE A 171 -4.16 8.21 -17.62
C ILE A 171 -2.91 9.07 -17.79
N GLU A 172 -2.20 8.98 -18.92
CA GLU A 172 -1.01 9.81 -19.19
C GLU A 172 -1.37 11.31 -19.25
N LYS A 173 -2.50 11.70 -19.83
CA LYS A 173 -2.99 13.10 -19.81
C LYS A 173 -3.20 13.60 -18.38
N MET A 174 -3.47 12.72 -17.43
CA MET A 174 -3.65 13.08 -16.01
C MET A 174 -2.34 13.17 -15.23
N ARG A 175 -1.18 12.95 -15.85
CA ARG A 175 0.14 13.00 -15.23
C ARG A 175 0.38 14.20 -14.31
N PRO A 176 -0.04 15.44 -14.63
CA PRO A 176 0.17 16.59 -13.75
C PRO A 176 -0.48 16.47 -12.36
N VAL A 177 -1.55 15.68 -12.24
CA VAL A 177 -2.31 15.50 -10.98
C VAL A 177 -2.04 14.13 -10.33
N ARG A 178 -1.38 13.21 -11.02
CA ARG A 178 -1.06 11.86 -10.52
C ARG A 178 0.31 11.86 -9.85
N ARG A 179 0.34 12.36 -8.62
CA ARG A 179 1.56 12.58 -7.85
C ARG A 179 1.70 11.55 -6.70
N LEU A 180 2.91 11.43 -6.18
CA LEU A 180 3.16 10.71 -4.93
C LEU A 180 2.36 11.34 -3.79
N TYR A 181 1.79 10.53 -2.92
CA TYR A 181 1.18 11.01 -1.69
C TYR A 181 2.20 10.95 -0.55
N SER A 182 2.38 12.09 0.13
CA SER A 182 3.31 12.16 1.27
C SER A 182 2.99 11.04 2.29
N PRO A 183 4.00 10.32 2.81
CA PRO A 183 5.45 10.57 2.74
C PRO A 183 6.20 9.74 1.66
N ALA A 184 5.55 9.35 0.58
CA ALA A 184 6.16 8.49 -0.46
C ALA A 184 7.39 9.11 -1.15
N GLU A 185 7.62 10.42 -1.00
CA GLU A 185 8.81 11.12 -1.49
C GLU A 185 10.04 11.00 -0.59
N SER A 186 9.94 10.31 0.57
CA SER A 186 11.08 10.02 1.46
C SER A 186 12.23 9.34 0.69
N VAL A 187 13.46 9.78 0.92
CA VAL A 187 14.64 9.30 0.19
C VAL A 187 15.12 7.96 0.74
N ASN A 188 15.13 7.82 2.06
CA ASN A 188 15.62 6.61 2.73
C ASN A 188 14.59 5.49 2.75
N ALA A 189 13.30 5.81 2.69
CA ALA A 189 12.25 4.81 2.58
C ALA A 189 12.26 4.11 1.20
N LEU A 190 11.78 2.87 1.17
CA LEU A 190 11.46 2.15 -0.05
C LEU A 190 10.02 2.50 -0.45
N THR A 191 9.84 3.23 -1.54
CA THR A 191 8.50 3.55 -2.06
C THR A 191 8.08 2.52 -3.10
N VAL A 192 6.91 1.93 -2.88
CA VAL A 192 6.39 0.81 -3.66
C VAL A 192 5.16 1.23 -4.45
N GLY A 193 5.21 1.05 -5.76
CA GLY A 193 4.08 1.14 -6.67
C GLY A 193 3.45 -0.23 -6.92
N ALA A 194 2.30 -0.24 -7.57
CA ALA A 194 1.51 -1.44 -7.80
C ALA A 194 1.57 -1.90 -9.27
N VAL A 195 1.73 -3.20 -9.49
CA VAL A 195 1.41 -3.87 -10.75
C VAL A 195 -0.07 -4.26 -10.73
N HIS A 196 -0.74 -4.18 -11.87
CA HIS A 196 -2.13 -4.59 -12.07
C HIS A 196 -2.22 -6.12 -12.17
N ALA A 197 -2.00 -6.82 -11.06
CA ALA A 197 -1.95 -8.27 -10.98
C ALA A 197 -2.40 -8.80 -9.63
N ASP A 198 -3.11 -9.94 -9.65
CA ASP A 198 -3.52 -10.72 -8.49
C ASP A 198 -3.71 -12.20 -8.85
N GLY A 199 -3.99 -13.02 -7.86
CA GLY A 199 -4.28 -14.44 -8.02
C GLY A 199 -5.73 -14.79 -8.35
N TYR A 200 -6.63 -13.83 -8.52
CA TYR A 200 -8.06 -14.06 -8.79
C TYR A 200 -8.27 -14.71 -10.15
N ARG A 201 -9.09 -15.79 -10.21
CA ARG A 201 -9.32 -16.60 -11.42
C ARG A 201 -10.77 -16.63 -11.90
N ASP A 202 -11.72 -16.17 -11.08
CA ASP A 202 -13.12 -16.21 -11.45
C ASP A 202 -13.49 -15.12 -12.47
N ALA A 203 -14.65 -15.28 -13.09
CA ALA A 203 -15.18 -14.28 -14.01
C ALA A 203 -15.52 -12.96 -13.29
N LEU A 204 -15.38 -11.86 -14.02
CA LEU A 204 -15.80 -10.55 -13.52
C LEU A 204 -17.32 -10.49 -13.39
N ALA A 205 -17.79 -9.72 -12.41
CA ALA A 205 -19.20 -9.39 -12.36
C ALA A 205 -19.63 -8.54 -13.58
N PRO A 206 -20.87 -8.66 -14.06
CA PRO A 206 -21.30 -8.05 -15.33
C PRO A 206 -21.11 -6.53 -15.45
N ASN A 207 -21.07 -5.83 -14.31
CA ASN A 207 -20.87 -4.37 -14.26
C ASN A 207 -19.42 -3.95 -14.04
N GLN A 208 -18.50 -4.90 -13.91
CA GLN A 208 -17.08 -4.63 -13.72
C GLN A 208 -16.35 -4.60 -15.07
N ILE A 209 -15.50 -3.62 -15.24
CA ILE A 209 -14.68 -3.44 -16.42
C ILE A 209 -13.22 -3.51 -16.00
N ASP A 210 -12.49 -4.51 -16.47
CA ASP A 210 -11.03 -4.53 -16.42
C ASP A 210 -10.50 -3.86 -17.69
N LEU A 211 -9.74 -2.80 -17.53
CA LEU A 211 -9.21 -2.01 -18.65
C LEU A 211 -7.86 -2.50 -19.15
N PHE A 212 -7.19 -3.35 -18.37
CA PHE A 212 -5.82 -3.75 -18.65
C PHE A 212 -5.74 -5.26 -18.87
N VAL A 213 -5.28 -5.63 -20.05
CA VAL A 213 -5.14 -7.03 -20.47
C VAL A 213 -3.69 -7.46 -20.63
N THR A 214 -2.77 -6.49 -20.76
CA THR A 214 -1.34 -6.78 -20.88
C THR A 214 -0.78 -7.15 -19.49
N PRO A 215 -0.18 -8.35 -19.35
CA PRO A 215 0.42 -8.76 -18.09
C PRO A 215 1.54 -7.82 -17.65
N GLY A 216 1.64 -7.59 -16.36
CA GLY A 216 2.73 -6.80 -15.76
C GLY A 216 2.60 -5.29 -15.91
N LEU A 217 1.50 -4.77 -16.48
CA LEU A 217 1.27 -3.32 -16.52
C LEU A 217 1.18 -2.74 -15.10
N PHE A 218 1.63 -1.49 -14.98
CA PHE A 218 1.45 -0.75 -13.73
C PHE A 218 -0.04 -0.53 -13.45
N SER A 219 -0.39 -0.52 -12.16
CA SER A 219 -1.78 -0.27 -11.73
C SER A 219 -2.24 1.13 -12.17
N PRO A 220 -3.51 1.28 -12.62
CA PRO A 220 -4.10 2.59 -12.89
C PRO A 220 -4.19 3.50 -11.65
N LEU A 221 -3.86 2.99 -10.48
CA LEU A 221 -3.81 3.77 -9.24
C LEU A 221 -2.46 4.44 -9.00
N ASN A 222 -1.40 4.02 -9.68
CA ASN A 222 -0.06 4.56 -9.46
C ASN A 222 0.05 6.05 -9.77
N PRO A 223 0.92 6.76 -9.04
CA PRO A 223 1.43 8.06 -9.47
C PRO A 223 2.28 7.92 -10.75
N ILE A 224 2.33 8.99 -11.55
CA ILE A 224 3.16 9.08 -12.76
C ILE A 224 4.07 10.30 -12.60
N THR A 225 5.11 10.16 -11.79
CA THR A 225 5.95 11.28 -11.39
C THR A 225 7.35 10.82 -10.96
N PHE A 226 8.17 11.78 -10.62
CA PHE A 226 9.48 11.56 -10.00
C PHE A 226 9.44 12.01 -8.54
N GLY A 227 10.36 11.49 -7.74
CA GLY A 227 10.62 11.96 -6.40
C GLY A 227 11.49 13.23 -6.34
N LYS A 228 12.01 13.52 -5.15
CA LYS A 228 12.89 14.68 -4.91
C LYS A 228 14.09 14.65 -5.84
N ASN A 229 14.40 15.81 -6.44
CA ASN A 229 15.51 15.98 -7.40
C ASN A 229 15.46 14.98 -8.58
N ARG A 230 14.27 14.64 -9.03
CA ARG A 230 14.02 13.66 -10.10
C ARG A 230 14.48 12.24 -9.75
N SER A 231 14.58 11.90 -8.47
CA SER A 231 14.81 10.50 -8.08
C SER A 231 13.70 9.60 -8.60
N VAL A 232 14.04 8.35 -8.91
CA VAL A 232 13.06 7.35 -9.32
C VAL A 232 12.15 7.03 -8.13
N LYS A 233 10.86 7.29 -8.31
CA LYS A 233 9.80 6.96 -7.35
C LYS A 233 8.51 6.62 -8.11
N PRO A 234 7.86 5.50 -7.77
CA PRO A 234 8.30 4.46 -6.82
C PRO A 234 9.60 3.80 -7.27
N GLU A 235 10.39 3.25 -6.34
CA GLU A 235 11.63 2.55 -6.65
C GLU A 235 11.40 1.15 -7.21
N ILE A 236 10.35 0.47 -6.75
CA ILE A 236 9.95 -0.86 -7.23
C ILE A 236 8.44 -0.93 -7.45
N LEU A 237 8.03 -1.89 -8.25
CA LEU A 237 6.64 -2.29 -8.43
C LEU A 237 6.45 -3.70 -7.88
N MET A 238 5.35 -3.92 -7.16
CA MET A 238 4.92 -5.23 -6.68
C MET A 238 3.45 -5.44 -7.06
N PRO A 239 2.96 -6.68 -7.16
CA PRO A 239 1.54 -6.93 -7.37
C PRO A 239 0.69 -6.14 -6.37
N GLY A 240 -0.31 -5.42 -6.86
CA GLY A 240 -1.18 -4.57 -6.04
C GLY A 240 -2.66 -4.95 -6.09
N GLY A 241 -3.00 -5.98 -6.84
CA GLY A 241 -4.38 -6.34 -7.16
C GLY A 241 -4.89 -5.61 -8.42
N ARG A 242 -5.76 -6.27 -9.17
CA ARG A 242 -6.42 -5.66 -10.33
C ARG A 242 -7.48 -4.68 -9.87
N GLN A 243 -7.43 -3.47 -10.42
CA GLN A 243 -8.42 -2.43 -10.19
C GLN A 243 -9.42 -2.43 -11.33
N THR A 244 -10.67 -2.76 -11.04
CA THR A 244 -11.76 -2.65 -12.00
C THR A 244 -12.46 -1.30 -11.94
N PHE A 245 -13.23 -1.03 -12.97
CA PHE A 245 -13.98 0.20 -13.15
C PHE A 245 -15.47 -0.08 -13.34
N LEU A 246 -16.27 0.94 -13.07
CA LEU A 246 -17.71 0.98 -13.34
C LEU A 246 -17.98 2.06 -14.37
N ASN A 247 -18.81 1.75 -15.36
CA ASN A 247 -19.32 2.78 -16.25
C ASN A 247 -20.31 3.69 -15.50
N LYS A 248 -20.01 4.98 -15.47
CA LYS A 248 -20.85 6.02 -14.86
C LYS A 248 -21.47 6.96 -15.89
N THR A 249 -21.43 6.58 -17.16
CA THR A 249 -22.07 7.32 -18.24
C THR A 249 -23.52 6.90 -18.35
N PHE A 250 -24.45 7.82 -18.13
CA PHE A 250 -25.90 7.54 -18.17
C PHE A 250 -26.55 7.96 -19.49
N GLU A 251 -25.79 8.57 -20.40
CA GLU A 251 -26.28 9.06 -21.68
C GLU A 251 -25.44 8.51 -22.83
N VAL A 252 -26.07 7.76 -23.74
CA VAL A 252 -25.43 7.04 -24.86
C VAL A 252 -24.61 7.97 -25.79
N MET A 253 -24.95 9.25 -25.83
CA MET A 253 -24.26 10.22 -26.69
C MET A 253 -23.09 10.95 -26.01
N LYS A 254 -22.90 10.76 -24.70
CA LYS A 254 -21.78 11.34 -23.98
C LYS A 254 -20.52 10.46 -24.07
N GLU A 255 -19.39 11.11 -23.95
CA GLU A 255 -18.09 10.43 -23.83
C GLU A 255 -18.05 9.63 -22.53
N ILE A 256 -17.41 8.47 -22.61
CA ILE A 256 -17.43 7.53 -21.50
C ILE A 256 -16.57 8.02 -20.34
N THR A 257 -17.15 7.95 -19.15
CA THR A 257 -16.47 8.22 -17.88
C THR A 257 -16.49 6.95 -17.02
N LEU A 258 -15.32 6.49 -16.66
CA LEU A 258 -15.12 5.30 -15.85
C LEU A 258 -14.71 5.69 -14.44
N ASP A 259 -15.45 5.21 -13.45
CA ASP A 259 -15.16 5.38 -12.03
C ASP A 259 -14.58 4.09 -11.45
N LEU A 260 -13.73 4.21 -10.44
CA LEU A 260 -13.16 3.05 -9.77
C LEU A 260 -14.25 2.21 -9.09
N ASN A 261 -14.18 0.91 -9.27
CA ASN A 261 -14.95 -0.01 -8.44
C ASN A 261 -14.31 -0.09 -7.05
N ARG A 262 -15.02 0.37 -6.03
CA ARG A 262 -14.55 0.39 -4.63
C ARG A 262 -15.13 -0.76 -3.81
N SER A 263 -15.83 -1.70 -4.45
CA SER A 263 -16.37 -2.87 -3.73
C SER A 263 -15.22 -3.82 -3.37
N ASN A 264 -15.20 -4.23 -2.12
CA ASN A 264 -14.27 -5.24 -1.61
C ASN A 264 -14.92 -6.63 -1.42
N ARG A 265 -16.18 -6.78 -1.82
CA ARG A 265 -16.93 -8.03 -1.63
C ARG A 265 -16.74 -9.02 -2.77
N LEU A 266 -16.51 -8.50 -3.97
CA LEU A 266 -16.35 -9.30 -5.19
C LEU A 266 -14.99 -8.98 -5.80
N GLY A 267 -14.26 -10.02 -6.24
CA GLY A 267 -13.04 -9.83 -7.02
C GLY A 267 -13.31 -9.17 -8.37
N PRO A 268 -12.26 -8.85 -9.10
CA PRO A 268 -10.87 -9.19 -8.83
C PRO A 268 -10.23 -8.29 -7.76
N GLY A 269 -9.01 -8.64 -7.42
CA GLY A 269 -8.18 -8.01 -6.41
C GLY A 269 -7.42 -9.06 -5.60
N MET A 270 -6.53 -8.63 -4.74
CA MET A 270 -5.90 -9.53 -3.79
C MET A 270 -6.90 -9.93 -2.73
N LYS A 271 -7.04 -11.25 -2.52
CA LYS A 271 -7.86 -11.78 -1.44
C LYS A 271 -7.11 -11.65 -0.12
N VAL A 272 -7.75 -11.03 0.85
CA VAL A 272 -7.16 -10.73 2.16
C VAL A 272 -8.13 -11.11 3.27
N ALA A 273 -7.61 -11.40 4.45
CA ALA A 273 -8.44 -11.49 5.64
C ALA A 273 -9.02 -10.12 5.98
N LEU A 274 -10.29 -10.10 6.30
CA LEU A 274 -11.02 -8.93 6.80
C LEU A 274 -11.85 -9.35 8.01
N PRO A 275 -12.23 -8.42 8.88
CA PRO A 275 -13.17 -8.72 9.95
C PRO A 275 -14.47 -9.30 9.38
N SER A 276 -14.97 -10.39 9.98
CA SER A 276 -16.26 -10.97 9.59
C SER A 276 -17.39 -10.00 9.91
N PRO A 277 -18.41 -9.89 9.05
CA PRO A 277 -19.63 -9.17 9.39
C PRO A 277 -20.38 -9.79 10.57
N ASN A 278 -20.13 -11.08 10.85
CA ASN A 278 -20.74 -11.79 11.97
C ASN A 278 -19.79 -11.78 13.19
N PRO A 279 -20.23 -11.27 14.34
CA PRO A 279 -19.40 -11.28 15.54
C PRO A 279 -18.94 -12.70 15.95
N GLY A 280 -17.67 -12.83 16.27
CA GLY A 280 -17.07 -14.10 16.71
C GLY A 280 -16.64 -15.06 15.59
N GLU A 281 -16.91 -14.76 14.33
CA GLU A 281 -16.40 -15.51 13.20
C GLU A 281 -15.02 -14.98 12.76
N LEU A 282 -14.08 -15.91 12.47
CA LEU A 282 -12.72 -15.58 12.01
C LEU A 282 -12.52 -15.87 10.51
N SER A 283 -13.60 -16.11 9.77
CA SER A 283 -13.58 -16.51 8.36
C SER A 283 -13.80 -15.36 7.38
N GLY A 284 -13.78 -14.11 7.85
CA GLY A 284 -14.01 -12.94 7.02
C GLY A 284 -12.87 -12.74 6.00
N TYR A 285 -13.25 -12.46 4.75
CA TYR A 285 -12.31 -12.08 3.71
C TYR A 285 -12.92 -11.05 2.76
N GLY A 286 -12.07 -10.43 1.97
CA GLY A 286 -12.48 -9.54 0.90
C GLY A 286 -11.37 -9.37 -0.13
N TYR A 287 -11.62 -8.47 -1.09
CA TYR A 287 -10.70 -8.19 -2.18
C TYR A 287 -10.26 -6.73 -2.13
N THR A 288 -8.97 -6.51 -2.29
CA THR A 288 -8.38 -5.17 -2.24
C THR A 288 -7.44 -4.93 -3.42
N SER A 289 -7.29 -3.66 -3.80
CA SER A 289 -6.31 -3.24 -4.80
C SER A 289 -5.68 -1.91 -4.39
N GLY A 290 -4.42 -1.73 -4.73
CA GLY A 290 -3.71 -0.48 -4.48
C GLY A 290 -2.24 -0.62 -4.16
N THR A 291 -1.57 0.52 -4.06
CA THR A 291 -0.15 0.59 -3.71
C THR A 291 0.12 0.15 -2.27
N SER A 292 -0.88 0.15 -1.39
CA SER A 292 -0.78 -0.39 -0.03
C SER A 292 -0.55 -1.91 -0.04
N ASN A 293 -1.27 -2.65 -0.92
CA ASN A 293 -1.07 -4.08 -1.10
C ASN A 293 0.34 -4.39 -1.59
N ALA A 294 0.80 -3.63 -2.58
CA ALA A 294 2.15 -3.74 -3.12
C ALA A 294 3.22 -3.50 -2.03
N ALA A 295 3.02 -2.49 -1.19
CA ALA A 295 3.91 -2.21 -0.06
C ALA A 295 3.89 -3.35 0.98
N ALA A 296 2.72 -3.93 1.27
CA ALA A 296 2.61 -5.07 2.17
C ALA A 296 3.34 -6.31 1.62
N LEU A 297 3.21 -6.61 0.32
CA LEU A 297 3.96 -7.70 -0.31
C LEU A 297 5.46 -7.44 -0.38
N ALA A 298 5.88 -6.19 -0.63
CA ALA A 298 7.30 -5.82 -0.52
C ALA A 298 7.83 -6.04 0.90
N THR A 299 7.04 -5.68 1.92
CA THR A 299 7.37 -5.94 3.32
C THR A 299 7.53 -7.44 3.60
N ARG A 300 6.62 -8.26 3.07
CA ARG A 300 6.72 -9.73 3.14
C ARG A 300 8.04 -10.25 2.51
N ARG A 301 8.37 -9.80 1.31
CA ARG A 301 9.62 -10.18 0.63
C ARG A 301 10.85 -9.73 1.40
N LEU A 302 10.84 -8.52 1.95
CA LEU A 302 11.91 -8.02 2.80
C LEU A 302 12.06 -8.83 4.09
N ALA A 303 10.97 -9.28 4.70
CA ALA A 303 11.02 -10.15 5.87
C ALA A 303 11.70 -11.50 5.55
N MET A 304 11.44 -12.07 4.36
CA MET A 304 12.14 -13.27 3.89
C MET A 304 13.64 -13.00 3.62
N LEU A 305 13.95 -11.88 2.97
CA LEU A 305 15.35 -11.48 2.74
C LEU A 305 16.11 -11.21 4.05
N TYR A 306 15.42 -10.72 5.07
CA TYR A 306 16.04 -10.47 6.38
C TYR A 306 16.59 -11.74 7.03
N GLU A 307 15.89 -12.87 6.90
CA GLU A 307 16.41 -14.15 7.37
C GLU A 307 17.72 -14.50 6.69
N THR A 308 17.76 -14.40 5.36
CA THR A 308 18.98 -14.66 4.58
C THR A 308 20.12 -13.70 4.97
N VAL A 309 19.82 -12.42 5.17
CA VAL A 309 20.84 -11.44 5.58
C VAL A 309 21.40 -11.75 6.96
N ARG A 310 20.54 -12.18 7.90
CA ARG A 310 21.01 -12.60 9.24
C ARG A 310 21.94 -13.78 9.15
N ASP A 311 21.54 -14.84 8.43
CA ASP A 311 22.38 -16.02 8.23
C ASP A 311 23.72 -15.65 7.60
N MET A 312 23.70 -14.82 6.55
CA MET A 312 24.94 -14.34 5.90
C MET A 312 25.84 -13.57 6.86
N LYS A 313 25.30 -12.76 7.74
CA LYS A 313 26.06 -12.00 8.75
C LYS A 313 26.66 -12.91 9.81
N GLU A 314 25.93 -13.92 10.25
CA GLU A 314 26.37 -14.89 11.25
C GLU A 314 27.53 -15.77 10.74
N PHE A 315 27.49 -16.18 9.44
CA PHE A 315 28.54 -16.99 8.82
C PHE A 315 29.69 -16.16 8.21
N SER A 316 29.58 -14.83 8.21
CA SER A 316 30.64 -13.95 7.67
C SER A 316 31.69 -13.65 8.72
N ASP A 317 32.81 -14.33 8.67
CA ASP A 317 33.95 -14.20 9.61
C ASP A 317 34.60 -12.82 9.61
N ASN A 318 34.33 -11.96 8.62
CA ASN A 318 35.00 -10.65 8.55
C ASN A 318 34.24 -9.57 7.78
N GLY A 319 34.09 -8.44 8.39
CA GLY A 319 34.30 -7.20 7.71
C GLY A 319 33.04 -6.37 7.43
N ALA A 320 32.92 -5.89 6.22
CA ALA A 320 31.96 -4.86 5.82
C ALA A 320 30.50 -5.27 6.01
N LEU A 321 30.16 -6.52 5.72
CA LEU A 321 28.78 -7.01 5.82
C LEU A 321 28.28 -7.07 7.28
N SER A 322 29.12 -7.54 8.20
CA SER A 322 28.74 -7.63 9.63
C SER A 322 28.46 -6.26 10.26
N LYS A 323 29.13 -5.21 9.78
CA LYS A 323 29.00 -3.82 10.26
C LYS A 323 27.95 -3.00 9.50
N ALA A 324 27.51 -3.46 8.32
CA ALA A 324 26.58 -2.70 7.51
C ALA A 324 25.16 -2.73 8.14
N PRO A 325 24.43 -1.60 8.12
CA PRO A 325 23.06 -1.54 8.65
C PRO A 325 22.13 -2.47 7.85
N GLU A 326 21.34 -3.28 8.54
CA GLU A 326 20.40 -4.23 7.91
C GLU A 326 19.42 -3.52 6.98
N ALA A 327 18.87 -2.38 7.40
CA ALA A 327 17.94 -1.58 6.61
C ALA A 327 18.51 -1.21 5.23
N VAL A 328 19.80 -0.85 5.19
CA VAL A 328 20.48 -0.48 3.93
C VAL A 328 20.72 -1.71 3.06
N ILE A 329 21.17 -2.82 3.65
CA ILE A 329 21.37 -4.08 2.92
C ILE A 329 20.07 -4.56 2.30
N LEU A 330 18.98 -4.58 3.08
CA LEU A 330 17.67 -5.01 2.63
C LEU A 330 17.16 -4.15 1.49
N LYS A 331 17.27 -2.82 1.60
CA LYS A 331 16.87 -1.91 0.52
C LYS A 331 17.71 -2.16 -0.74
N ALA A 332 19.01 -2.33 -0.62
CA ALA A 332 19.91 -2.61 -1.75
C ALA A 332 19.56 -3.94 -2.44
N LEU A 333 19.32 -5.01 -1.66
CA LEU A 333 19.00 -6.33 -2.21
C LEU A 333 17.66 -6.35 -2.95
N ILE A 334 16.60 -5.76 -2.39
CA ILE A 334 15.29 -5.75 -3.05
C ILE A 334 15.33 -4.90 -4.33
N LEU A 335 16.08 -3.80 -4.33
CA LEU A 335 16.27 -2.97 -5.53
C LEU A 335 17.08 -3.69 -6.60
N HIS A 336 18.14 -4.40 -6.20
CA HIS A 336 18.99 -5.16 -7.12
C HIS A 336 18.26 -6.36 -7.74
N GLY A 337 17.36 -6.99 -6.98
CA GLY A 337 16.57 -8.11 -7.46
C GLY A 337 15.31 -7.71 -8.25
N ALA A 338 15.02 -6.41 -8.39
CA ALA A 338 13.94 -5.94 -9.22
C ALA A 338 14.31 -6.06 -10.71
N GLU A 339 13.46 -6.69 -11.51
CA GLU A 339 13.62 -6.69 -12.96
C GLU A 339 13.39 -5.29 -13.52
N GLN A 340 14.21 -4.92 -14.51
CA GLN A 340 14.09 -3.64 -15.23
C GLN A 340 13.09 -3.73 -16.38
#